data_24df5b2733de5e44c80fc1b0cc6132db
#
_entry.id   24df5b2733de5e44c80fc1b0cc6132db
#
_cell.length_a   1.000
_cell.length_b   1.000
_cell.length_c   1.000
_cell.angle_alpha   90.00
_cell.angle_beta   90.00
_cell.angle_gamma   90.00
#
_symmetry.space_group_name_H-M   'P 1'
#
loop_
_entity.id
_entity.type
_entity.pdbx_description
1 polymer ?
#
loop_
_entity_poly.entity_id
_entity_poly.type
_entity_poly.pdbx_seq_one_letter_code
_entity_poly.pdbx_strand_id
1 'polypeptide(L)'
;MRRRLHLNLHQTLPEPSADPGARPVLPDDAAALARLMLRAYAGTIDDGGEGPDEAAAEVQALLRGAYGAFDFSASELIERDGNVVAATLITHFEGHPFLAFTLTDPAWKRRGLGRAGLLRSLHRLQQAGEGSLHLVVTRGNQPAEQLYESLNMAPPPPGEGG
;
A
#
# COMPACT_ATOMS: atom_id res chain seq x y z
N MET A 1 -18.47 2.15 4.38
CA MET A 1 -18.59 0.95 3.53
C MET A 1 -17.33 0.77 2.71
N ARG A 2 -16.86 -0.47 2.57
CA ARG A 2 -15.66 -0.81 1.80
C ARG A 2 -16.03 -1.52 0.52
N ARG A 3 -15.19 -1.40 -0.51
CA ARG A 3 -15.34 -2.16 -1.74
C ARG A 3 -14.00 -2.75 -2.17
N ARG A 4 -14.08 -3.91 -2.83
CA ARG A 4 -12.89 -4.60 -3.34
C ARG A 4 -12.61 -4.15 -4.76
N LEU A 5 -11.33 -3.89 -5.04
CA LEU A 5 -10.84 -3.58 -6.37
C LEU A 5 -9.72 -4.55 -6.72
N HIS A 6 -9.47 -4.73 -8.00
CA HIS A 6 -8.32 -5.49 -8.46
C HIS A 6 -7.75 -4.90 -9.75
N LEU A 7 -6.49 -5.25 -10.02
CA LEU A 7 -5.81 -4.92 -11.26
C LEU A 7 -5.22 -6.19 -11.85
N ASN A 8 -5.50 -6.44 -13.12
CA ASN A 8 -4.88 -7.53 -13.87
C ASN A 8 -3.45 -7.13 -14.22
N LEU A 9 -2.48 -7.96 -13.85
CA LEU A 9 -1.06 -7.70 -14.11
C LEU A 9 -0.55 -8.28 -15.43
N HIS A 10 -1.44 -8.91 -16.23
CA HIS A 10 -1.11 -9.39 -17.58
C HIS A 10 -1.35 -8.27 -18.61
N GLN A 11 -0.83 -7.09 -18.33
CA GLN A 11 -0.96 -5.93 -19.20
C GLN A 11 0.25 -5.02 -19.02
N THR A 12 0.45 -4.12 -19.98
CA THR A 12 1.49 -3.10 -19.87
C THR A 12 1.04 -2.04 -18.87
N LEU A 13 1.90 -1.77 -17.90
CA LEU A 13 1.66 -0.73 -16.90
C LEU A 13 2.48 0.51 -17.22
N PRO A 14 2.02 1.72 -16.81
CA PRO A 14 2.84 2.90 -16.92
C PRO A 14 4.18 2.71 -16.22
N GLU A 15 5.24 3.32 -16.78
CA GLU A 15 6.55 3.25 -16.16
C GLU A 15 6.60 4.16 -14.93
N PRO A 16 7.05 3.67 -13.77
CA PRO A 16 7.17 4.51 -12.58
C PRO A 16 8.43 5.37 -12.66
N SER A 17 8.39 6.51 -11.98
CA SER A 17 9.58 7.31 -11.76
C SER A 17 10.55 6.58 -10.84
N ALA A 18 11.84 6.67 -11.11
CA ALA A 18 12.84 6.23 -10.14
C ALA A 18 12.89 7.22 -8.97
N ASP A 19 13.13 6.70 -7.78
CA ASP A 19 13.24 7.51 -6.56
C ASP A 19 14.42 7.01 -5.74
N PRO A 20 15.46 7.84 -5.54
CA PRO A 20 16.62 7.40 -4.76
C PRO A 20 16.30 7.15 -3.29
N GLY A 21 15.21 7.69 -2.77
CA GLY A 21 14.76 7.42 -1.40
C GLY A 21 13.89 6.18 -1.26
N ALA A 22 13.52 5.54 -2.36
CA ALA A 22 12.70 4.32 -2.30
C ALA A 22 13.58 3.10 -2.06
N ARG A 23 13.15 2.25 -1.13
CA ARG A 23 13.86 1.00 -0.83
C ARG A 23 12.88 -0.06 -0.30
N PRO A 24 13.28 -1.34 -0.33
CA PRO A 24 12.47 -2.39 0.27
C PRO A 24 12.25 -2.18 1.76
N VAL A 25 11.11 -2.68 2.25
CA VAL A 25 10.81 -2.69 3.69
C VAL A 25 11.63 -3.80 4.36
N LEU A 26 12.17 -3.50 5.52
CA LEU A 26 12.88 -4.47 6.37
C LEU A 26 12.12 -4.61 7.71
N PRO A 27 12.29 -5.75 8.42
CA PRO A 27 11.64 -5.91 9.73
C PRO A 27 11.94 -4.79 10.72
N ASP A 28 13.13 -4.21 10.65
CA ASP A 28 13.54 -3.11 11.54
C ASP A 28 12.82 -1.80 11.25
N ASP A 29 12.05 -1.72 10.17
CA ASP A 29 11.30 -0.51 9.83
C ASP A 29 9.97 -0.39 10.59
N ALA A 30 9.63 -1.34 11.44
CA ALA A 30 8.33 -1.40 12.11
C ALA A 30 7.99 -0.11 12.86
N ALA A 31 8.92 0.42 13.65
CA ALA A 31 8.68 1.64 14.42
C ALA A 31 8.45 2.87 13.52
N ALA A 32 9.26 3.02 12.47
CA ALA A 32 9.11 4.13 11.54
C ALA A 32 7.78 4.03 10.76
N LEU A 33 7.39 2.83 10.36
CA LEU A 33 6.11 2.60 9.69
C LEU A 33 4.92 2.92 10.61
N ALA A 34 5.04 2.56 11.89
CA ALA A 34 3.98 2.88 12.86
C ALA A 34 3.81 4.40 13.02
N ARG A 35 4.91 5.14 13.09
CA ARG A 35 4.86 6.60 13.15
C ARG A 35 4.23 7.21 11.90
N LEU A 36 4.59 6.68 10.72
CA LEU A 36 4.00 7.11 9.46
C LEU A 36 2.49 6.82 9.43
N MET A 37 2.08 5.64 9.87
CA MET A 37 0.68 5.25 9.90
C MET A 37 -0.16 6.21 10.74
N LEU A 38 0.33 6.57 11.93
CA LEU A 38 -0.34 7.56 12.78
C LEU A 38 -0.55 8.89 12.07
N ARG A 39 0.50 9.41 11.43
CA ARG A 39 0.42 10.70 10.74
C ARG A 39 -0.49 10.61 9.53
N ALA A 40 -0.43 9.51 8.78
CA ALA A 40 -1.19 9.36 7.55
C ALA A 40 -2.69 9.28 7.79
N TYR A 41 -3.12 8.67 8.90
CA TYR A 41 -4.55 8.49 9.19
C TYR A 41 -5.15 9.59 10.03
N ALA A 42 -4.35 10.39 10.74
CA ALA A 42 -4.87 11.43 11.61
C ALA A 42 -5.80 12.37 10.84
N GLY A 43 -7.03 12.53 11.32
CA GLY A 43 -8.03 13.41 10.73
C GLY A 43 -8.67 12.91 9.43
N THR A 44 -8.38 11.69 8.99
CA THR A 44 -9.02 11.10 7.81
C THR A 44 -10.22 10.25 8.20
N ILE A 45 -10.98 9.78 7.18
CA ILE A 45 -12.14 8.90 7.42
C ILE A 45 -11.74 7.52 7.96
N ASP A 46 -10.46 7.17 7.83
CA ASP A 46 -9.92 5.91 8.35
C ASP A 46 -9.30 6.08 9.74
N ASP A 47 -9.37 7.28 10.32
CA ASP A 47 -8.87 7.54 11.67
C ASP A 47 -9.82 6.97 12.70
N GLY A 48 -9.41 5.89 13.35
CA GLY A 48 -10.16 5.25 14.43
C GLY A 48 -9.77 5.74 15.81
N GLY A 49 -8.96 6.81 15.90
CA GLY A 49 -8.49 7.34 17.18
C GLY A 49 -7.32 6.58 17.77
N GLU A 50 -6.62 5.77 16.96
CA GLU A 50 -5.50 4.97 17.44
C GLU A 50 -4.35 5.85 17.93
N GLY A 51 -3.74 5.42 19.04
CA GLY A 51 -2.52 6.01 19.56
C GLY A 51 -1.27 5.30 19.07
N PRO A 52 -0.08 5.72 19.59
CA PRO A 52 1.18 5.10 19.17
C PRO A 52 1.28 3.61 19.42
N ASP A 53 0.73 3.13 20.54
CA ASP A 53 0.80 1.70 20.86
C ASP A 53 -0.05 0.86 19.93
N GLU A 54 -1.23 1.35 19.56
CA GLU A 54 -2.12 0.65 18.62
C GLU A 54 -1.52 0.62 17.23
N ALA A 55 -0.90 1.71 16.78
CA ALA A 55 -0.22 1.74 15.49
C ALA A 55 0.97 0.79 15.46
N ALA A 56 1.75 0.76 16.54
CA ALA A 56 2.88 -0.17 16.65
C ALA A 56 2.40 -1.62 16.58
N ALA A 57 1.32 -1.96 17.30
CA ALA A 57 0.75 -3.29 17.29
C ALA A 57 0.24 -3.68 15.90
N GLU A 58 -0.41 -2.74 15.21
CA GLU A 58 -0.93 -2.94 13.84
C GLU A 58 0.20 -3.26 12.87
N VAL A 59 1.26 -2.47 12.88
CA VAL A 59 2.40 -2.69 12.00
C VAL A 59 3.10 -4.00 12.30
N GLN A 60 3.30 -4.33 13.58
CA GLN A 60 3.90 -5.60 13.94
C GLN A 60 3.04 -6.78 13.49
N ALA A 61 1.73 -6.70 13.66
CA ALA A 61 0.81 -7.72 13.18
C ALA A 61 0.90 -7.90 11.67
N LEU A 62 0.96 -6.79 10.94
CA LEU A 62 1.12 -6.80 9.47
C LEU A 62 2.39 -7.54 9.06
N LEU A 63 3.52 -7.18 9.65
CA LEU A 63 4.82 -7.77 9.28
C LEU A 63 4.93 -9.24 9.68
N ARG A 64 4.17 -9.67 10.68
CA ARG A 64 4.13 -11.08 11.13
C ARG A 64 3.18 -11.95 10.34
N GLY A 65 2.39 -11.38 9.43
CA GLY A 65 1.49 -12.14 8.58
C GLY A 65 0.04 -12.20 9.05
N ALA A 66 -0.40 -11.33 9.95
CA ALA A 66 -1.79 -11.31 10.41
C ALA A 66 -2.77 -11.01 9.28
N TYR A 67 -2.33 -10.30 8.24
CA TYR A 67 -3.13 -9.97 7.06
C TYR A 67 -2.67 -10.74 5.83
N GLY A 68 -2.10 -11.93 6.02
CA GLY A 68 -1.43 -12.70 5.00
C GLY A 68 0.08 -12.48 5.05
N ALA A 69 0.84 -13.38 4.42
CA ALA A 69 2.29 -13.30 4.43
C ALA A 69 2.76 -11.96 3.86
N PHE A 70 3.57 -11.23 4.63
CA PHE A 70 4.07 -9.92 4.18
C PHE A 70 5.11 -10.12 3.07
N ASP A 71 4.96 -9.37 1.97
CA ASP A 71 5.88 -9.45 0.84
C ASP A 71 6.91 -8.33 0.94
N PHE A 72 8.05 -8.63 1.56
CA PHE A 72 9.14 -7.67 1.73
C PHE A 72 9.74 -7.23 0.40
N SER A 73 9.74 -8.11 -0.61
CA SER A 73 10.36 -7.79 -1.90
C SER A 73 9.49 -6.89 -2.77
N ALA A 74 8.17 -7.00 -2.67
CA ALA A 74 7.25 -6.16 -3.44
C ALA A 74 6.88 -4.87 -2.72
N SER A 75 7.02 -4.83 -1.40
CA SER A 75 6.72 -3.66 -0.59
C SER A 75 7.87 -2.67 -0.63
N GLU A 76 7.57 -1.39 -0.47
CA GLU A 76 8.61 -0.37 -0.39
C GLU A 76 8.24 0.76 0.55
N LEU A 77 9.25 1.49 0.98
CA LEU A 77 9.07 2.77 1.65
C LEU A 77 9.95 3.83 0.99
N ILE A 78 9.58 5.07 1.21
CA ILE A 78 10.31 6.22 0.69
C ILE A 78 10.80 7.06 1.86
N GLU A 79 12.10 7.36 1.86
CA GLU A 79 12.72 8.21 2.87
C GLU A 79 13.03 9.60 2.31
N ARG A 80 12.86 10.59 3.16
CA ARG A 80 13.26 11.98 2.91
C ARG A 80 13.87 12.53 4.19
N ASP A 81 15.11 12.99 4.12
CA ASP A 81 15.81 13.58 5.27
C ASP A 81 15.83 12.66 6.48
N GLY A 82 16.01 11.36 6.23
CA GLY A 82 16.06 10.35 7.29
C GLY A 82 14.72 9.90 7.85
N ASN A 83 13.61 10.39 7.31
CA ASN A 83 12.27 10.03 7.77
C ASN A 83 11.53 9.24 6.69
N VAL A 84 10.74 8.24 7.11
CA VAL A 84 9.85 7.53 6.21
C VAL A 84 8.63 8.40 5.96
N VAL A 85 8.39 8.77 4.71
CA VAL A 85 7.32 9.69 4.33
C VAL A 85 6.22 9.03 3.51
N ALA A 86 6.48 7.85 2.96
CA ALA A 86 5.48 7.08 2.21
C ALA A 86 5.81 5.61 2.26
N ALA A 87 4.80 4.76 2.10
CA ALA A 87 4.99 3.31 2.08
C ALA A 87 3.90 2.64 1.25
N THR A 88 4.28 1.59 0.54
CA THR A 88 3.38 0.68 -0.18
C THR A 88 3.61 -0.71 0.40
N LEU A 89 2.60 -1.27 1.06
CA LEU A 89 2.74 -2.48 1.85
C LEU A 89 1.87 -3.59 1.28
N ILE A 90 2.53 -4.63 0.79
CA ILE A 90 1.91 -5.75 0.05
C ILE A 90 1.95 -7.01 0.91
N THR A 91 0.83 -7.71 0.97
CA THR A 91 0.74 -9.04 1.58
C THR A 91 0.25 -10.04 0.53
N HIS A 92 0.27 -11.33 0.88
CA HIS A 92 -0.38 -12.37 0.08
C HIS A 92 -1.56 -12.89 0.89
N PHE A 93 -2.76 -12.64 0.41
CA PHE A 93 -3.98 -12.97 1.11
C PHE A 93 -4.93 -13.73 0.18
N GLU A 94 -5.44 -14.87 0.63
CA GLU A 94 -6.34 -15.72 -0.16
C GLU A 94 -5.77 -16.11 -1.53
N GLY A 95 -4.46 -16.31 -1.59
CA GLY A 95 -3.78 -16.73 -2.81
C GLY A 95 -3.46 -15.61 -3.79
N HIS A 96 -3.65 -14.36 -3.41
CA HIS A 96 -3.40 -13.20 -4.27
C HIS A 96 -2.53 -12.17 -3.57
N PRO A 97 -1.67 -11.44 -4.31
CA PRO A 97 -1.09 -10.22 -3.78
C PRO A 97 -2.19 -9.23 -3.41
N PHE A 98 -2.04 -8.62 -2.26
CA PHE A 98 -3.03 -7.71 -1.67
C PHE A 98 -2.35 -6.44 -1.19
N LEU A 99 -2.85 -5.28 -1.61
CA LEU A 99 -2.36 -4.01 -1.09
C LEU A 99 -2.99 -3.78 0.28
N ALA A 100 -2.20 -4.04 1.32
CA ALA A 100 -2.68 -3.91 2.70
C ALA A 100 -2.77 -2.44 3.11
N PHE A 101 -1.74 -1.66 2.78
CA PHE A 101 -1.70 -0.23 3.09
C PHE A 101 -0.94 0.54 2.03
N THR A 102 -1.42 1.75 1.74
CA THR A 102 -0.63 2.79 1.08
C THR A 102 -0.70 4.00 2.00
N LEU A 103 0.48 4.46 2.44
CA LEU A 103 0.59 5.50 3.45
C LEU A 103 1.42 6.65 2.90
N THR A 104 0.97 7.89 3.12
CA THR A 104 1.73 9.09 2.78
C THR A 104 1.61 10.10 3.91
N ASP A 105 2.75 10.60 4.37
CA ASP A 105 2.78 11.68 5.34
C ASP A 105 2.02 12.88 4.78
N PRO A 106 1.09 13.50 5.54
CA PRO A 106 0.33 14.65 5.05
C PRO A 106 1.18 15.79 4.51
N ALA A 107 2.37 16.00 5.05
CA ALA A 107 3.28 17.03 4.55
C ALA A 107 3.83 16.74 3.15
N TRP A 108 3.70 15.49 2.68
CA TRP A 108 4.24 15.03 1.41
C TRP A 108 3.16 14.61 0.41
N LYS A 109 1.90 14.88 0.71
CA LYS A 109 0.79 14.58 -0.20
C LYS A 109 0.85 15.44 -1.47
N ARG A 110 0.19 14.95 -2.53
CA ARG A 110 0.08 15.63 -3.83
C ARG A 110 1.40 15.76 -4.59
N ARG A 111 2.37 14.91 -4.26
CA ARG A 111 3.68 14.87 -4.94
C ARG A 111 3.84 13.59 -5.76
N GLY A 112 2.79 12.77 -5.87
CA GLY A 112 2.82 11.55 -6.67
C GLY A 112 3.57 10.39 -6.02
N LEU A 113 3.92 10.48 -4.74
CA LEU A 113 4.70 9.43 -4.08
C LEU A 113 3.93 8.13 -3.97
N GLY A 114 2.65 8.19 -3.61
CA GLY A 114 1.81 7.00 -3.49
C GLY A 114 1.64 6.28 -4.82
N ARG A 115 1.35 7.02 -5.88
CA ARG A 115 1.16 6.44 -7.21
C ARG A 115 2.46 5.83 -7.73
N ALA A 116 3.57 6.55 -7.62
CA ALA A 116 4.86 6.05 -8.08
C ALA A 116 5.30 4.79 -7.31
N GLY A 117 5.10 4.78 -5.99
CA GLY A 117 5.42 3.61 -5.16
C GLY A 117 4.57 2.41 -5.51
N LEU A 118 3.27 2.63 -5.71
CA LEU A 118 2.38 1.54 -6.13
C LEU A 118 2.77 0.99 -7.50
N LEU A 119 3.10 1.86 -8.47
CA LEU A 119 3.56 1.41 -9.79
C LEU A 119 4.84 0.59 -9.70
N ARG A 120 5.80 1.00 -8.88
CA ARG A 120 7.03 0.20 -8.70
C ARG A 120 6.72 -1.17 -8.11
N SER A 121 5.83 -1.23 -7.12
CA SER A 121 5.40 -2.51 -6.54
C SER A 121 4.68 -3.38 -7.56
N LEU A 122 3.80 -2.79 -8.38
CA LEU A 122 3.12 -3.53 -9.45
C LEU A 122 4.10 -4.13 -10.45
N HIS A 123 5.13 -3.39 -10.84
CA HIS A 123 6.16 -3.91 -11.73
C HIS A 123 6.94 -5.07 -11.09
N ARG A 124 7.26 -4.97 -9.79
CA ARG A 124 7.91 -6.07 -9.08
C ARG A 124 7.03 -7.33 -9.04
N LEU A 125 5.73 -7.15 -8.82
CA LEU A 125 4.78 -8.27 -8.82
C LEU A 125 4.68 -8.90 -10.21
N GLN A 126 4.66 -8.10 -11.28
CA GLN A 126 4.70 -8.63 -12.65
C GLN A 126 5.96 -9.46 -12.89
N GLN A 127 7.11 -8.94 -12.49
CA GLN A 127 8.40 -9.62 -12.65
C GLN A 127 8.44 -10.95 -11.86
N ALA A 128 7.72 -11.00 -10.74
CA ALA A 128 7.61 -12.22 -9.94
C ALA A 128 6.60 -13.22 -10.49
N GLY A 129 5.91 -12.89 -11.60
CA GLY A 129 4.93 -13.78 -12.22
C GLY A 129 3.54 -13.70 -11.64
N GLU A 130 3.25 -12.68 -10.82
CA GLU A 130 1.92 -12.52 -10.23
C GLU A 130 0.92 -12.02 -11.27
N GLY A 131 -0.31 -12.54 -11.19
CA GLY A 131 -1.36 -12.24 -12.18
C GLY A 131 -2.28 -11.10 -11.83
N SER A 132 -2.31 -10.67 -10.56
CA SER A 132 -3.23 -9.61 -10.12
C SER A 132 -2.78 -8.99 -8.81
N LEU A 133 -3.27 -7.79 -8.54
CA LEU A 133 -3.22 -7.17 -7.21
C LEU A 133 -4.64 -6.84 -6.79
N HIS A 134 -5.00 -7.20 -5.57
CA HIS A 134 -6.31 -6.90 -4.97
C HIS A 134 -6.14 -5.89 -3.84
N LEU A 135 -7.21 -5.14 -3.57
CA LEU A 135 -7.25 -4.23 -2.43
C LEU A 135 -8.69 -3.99 -2.00
N VAL A 136 -8.85 -3.41 -0.83
CA VAL A 136 -10.14 -2.90 -0.33
C VAL A 136 -9.99 -1.41 -0.08
N VAL A 137 -10.95 -0.63 -0.53
CA VAL A 137 -10.95 0.83 -0.34
C VAL A 137 -12.23 1.23 0.38
N THR A 138 -12.11 2.17 1.33
CA THR A 138 -13.25 2.76 1.99
C THR A 138 -13.92 3.76 1.05
N ARG A 139 -15.22 3.59 0.82
CA ARG A 139 -15.98 4.53 -0.02
C ARG A 139 -15.98 5.91 0.63
N GLY A 140 -15.74 6.93 -0.19
CA GLY A 140 -15.60 8.30 0.29
C GLY A 140 -14.16 8.72 0.55
N ASN A 141 -13.22 7.78 0.56
CA ASN A 141 -11.80 8.13 0.60
C ASN A 141 -11.36 8.55 -0.81
N GLN A 142 -11.66 9.81 -1.16
CA GLN A 142 -11.47 10.30 -2.52
C GLN A 142 -10.03 10.22 -3.02
N PRO A 143 -9.00 10.58 -2.22
CA PRO A 143 -7.63 10.43 -2.71
C PRO A 143 -7.26 9.01 -3.10
N ALA A 144 -7.69 8.02 -2.30
CA ALA A 144 -7.43 6.61 -2.60
C ALA A 144 -8.23 6.17 -3.84
N GLU A 145 -9.51 6.53 -3.90
CA GLU A 145 -10.35 6.16 -5.03
C GLU A 145 -9.81 6.75 -6.34
N GLN A 146 -9.37 8.01 -6.34
CA GLN A 146 -8.78 8.65 -7.51
C GLN A 146 -7.48 7.96 -7.94
N LEU A 147 -6.64 7.58 -6.98
CA LEU A 147 -5.41 6.86 -7.26
C LEU A 147 -5.71 5.56 -8.01
N TYR A 148 -6.63 4.76 -7.46
CA TYR A 148 -6.94 3.45 -8.04
C TYR A 148 -7.64 3.56 -9.39
N GLU A 149 -8.52 4.55 -9.56
CA GLU A 149 -9.14 4.82 -10.86
C GLU A 149 -8.10 5.22 -11.91
N SER A 150 -7.09 6.00 -11.53
CA SER A 150 -6.02 6.40 -12.44
C SER A 150 -5.22 5.23 -12.97
N LEU A 151 -5.26 4.09 -12.26
CA LEU A 151 -4.59 2.85 -12.65
C LEU A 151 -5.56 1.83 -13.27
N ASN A 152 -6.80 2.23 -13.53
CA ASN A 152 -7.85 1.38 -14.10
C ASN A 152 -8.20 0.17 -13.22
N MET A 153 -8.09 0.33 -11.91
CA MET A 153 -8.53 -0.71 -10.98
C MET A 153 -10.06 -0.71 -10.91
N ALA A 154 -10.63 -1.89 -10.84
CA ALA A 154 -12.08 -2.09 -10.90
C ALA A 154 -12.48 -3.25 -10.00
N PRO A 155 -13.80 -3.39 -9.69
CA PRO A 155 -14.25 -4.58 -8.96
C PRO A 155 -13.84 -5.85 -9.71
N PRO A 156 -13.45 -6.93 -8.98
CA PRO A 156 -13.08 -8.18 -9.65
C PRO A 156 -14.29 -8.80 -10.34
N PRO A 157 -14.05 -9.63 -11.39
CA PRO A 157 -15.13 -10.34 -12.04
C PRO A 157 -15.89 -11.25 -11.07
N PRO A 158 -17.17 -11.54 -11.33
CA PRO A 158 -17.94 -12.47 -10.50
C PRO A 158 -17.20 -13.81 -10.37
N GLY A 159 -17.09 -14.32 -9.14
CA GLY A 159 -16.44 -15.57 -8.84
C GLY A 159 -14.96 -15.48 -8.50
N GLU A 160 -14.31 -14.34 -8.71
CA GLU A 160 -12.90 -14.15 -8.36
C GLU A 160 -12.68 -13.40 -7.05
N GLY A 161 -13.71 -12.78 -6.52
CA GLY A 161 -13.59 -11.93 -5.35
C GLY A 161 -13.86 -12.63 -4.03
N GLY A 162 -13.77 -13.92 -4.01
CA GLY A 162 -14.15 -14.79 -2.89
C GLY A 162 -13.90 -14.33 -1.48
#